data_73122b0c4df5884270fbefc89c87b533
#
_entry.id   73122b0c4df5884270fbefc89c87b533
#
_cell.length_a   1.000
_cell.length_b   1.000
_cell.length_c   1.000
_cell.angle_alpha   90.00
_cell.angle_beta   90.00
_cell.angle_gamma   90.00
#
_symmetry.space_group_name_H-M   'P 1'
#
loop_
_entity.id
_entity.type
_entity.pdbx_description
1 polymer ?
#
loop_
_entity_poly.entity_id
_entity_poly.type
_entity_poly.pdbx_seq_one_letter_code
_entity_poly.pdbx_strand_id
1 'polypeptide(L)'
;MKKVTIIGAGFAGLYAACYLSKKGYAVEVYEKNESAGGRSRVYSENGYKFDMGPSWYWMPELIDSLFDELGENRKDYYHLSRLSPSYKVFWKDDAPTEVPANLNELYALFDTFEQDGGQKLATFLADAKTKYDIAIPEYLEKPGLKLGEVINFKVMKQSLKLDVFKSVDKDVNKRFKSLKAVSLLNFPVLFLGEMPTKIPSLYTLMNYADMGLGTWYPDKGMGQLADALKQIAEKNGVLFHFNSPVSAFDCVDGKIKGIRVGEQLIPVDQVIAGADYNFVEQNLVPEKYRRYSKKYWNQRRLAPSCLIYYLGVNKKIEGLLHHNLFFDEDLTAHGKEIYDDPKWPSKPLFYVCAPSKTDKEVAPENCENLFILMPIAPDLKDTQELRDKYYEVIMNRLEKHTNVAIKANVEYRRDYCINDFKADYNAFKGNAYGLANTLRQTANLKPKITSKLTNLYYCGQLTVPGPGIPPSLISGKIAAKILMKNV
;
A
#
# COMPACT_ATOMS: atom_id res chain seq x y z
N MET A 1 -4.46 -29.74 -18.62
CA MET A 1 -4.72 -28.44 -18.01
C MET A 1 -3.42 -27.66 -18.02
N LYS A 2 -3.39 -26.39 -18.48
CA LYS A 2 -2.16 -25.58 -18.50
C LYS A 2 -1.79 -25.25 -17.07
N LYS A 3 -0.50 -25.45 -16.69
CA LYS A 3 0.01 -25.23 -15.34
C LYS A 3 0.62 -23.83 -15.21
N VAL A 4 0.31 -23.13 -14.12
CA VAL A 4 0.91 -21.82 -13.78
C VAL A 4 1.48 -21.87 -12.37
N THR A 5 2.73 -21.49 -12.25
CA THR A 5 3.41 -21.35 -10.96
C THR A 5 3.46 -19.87 -10.58
N ILE A 6 3.02 -19.53 -9.37
CA ILE A 6 3.05 -18.18 -8.83
C ILE A 6 4.07 -18.13 -7.69
N ILE A 7 4.95 -17.13 -7.72
CA ILE A 7 5.97 -16.91 -6.70
C ILE A 7 5.56 -15.72 -5.84
N GLY A 8 5.21 -15.99 -4.59
CA GLY A 8 4.75 -15.01 -3.62
C GLY A 8 3.22 -14.95 -3.50
N ALA A 9 2.72 -15.12 -2.28
CA ALA A 9 1.31 -15.08 -1.90
C ALA A 9 0.88 -13.72 -1.34
N GLY A 10 1.45 -12.61 -1.82
CA GLY A 10 0.93 -11.26 -1.56
C GLY A 10 -0.31 -10.98 -2.40
N PHE A 11 -0.97 -9.83 -2.22
CA PHE A 11 -2.22 -9.48 -2.92
C PHE A 11 -2.17 -9.71 -4.44
N ALA A 12 -1.07 -9.34 -5.10
CA ALA A 12 -0.95 -9.51 -6.54
C ALA A 12 -0.90 -11.00 -6.94
N GLY A 13 -0.12 -11.81 -6.22
CA GLY A 13 -0.05 -13.26 -6.44
C GLY A 13 -1.37 -13.96 -6.13
N LEU A 14 -2.01 -13.61 -5.02
CA LEU A 14 -3.31 -14.15 -4.63
C LEU A 14 -4.39 -13.85 -5.67
N TYR A 15 -4.49 -12.60 -6.12
CA TYR A 15 -5.49 -12.26 -7.13
C TYR A 15 -5.22 -12.95 -8.49
N ALA A 16 -3.95 -13.04 -8.90
CA ALA A 16 -3.57 -13.79 -10.09
C ALA A 16 -3.95 -15.29 -9.98
N ALA A 17 -3.76 -15.87 -8.77
CA ALA A 17 -4.14 -17.26 -8.50
C ALA A 17 -5.67 -17.47 -8.62
N CYS A 18 -6.46 -16.61 -7.96
CA CYS A 18 -7.92 -16.63 -8.06
C CYS A 18 -8.38 -16.50 -9.52
N TYR A 19 -7.83 -15.50 -10.23
CA TYR A 19 -8.24 -15.20 -11.60
C TYR A 19 -7.94 -16.36 -12.57
N LEU A 20 -6.74 -16.94 -12.48
CA LEU A 20 -6.33 -18.04 -13.37
C LEU A 20 -7.05 -19.35 -13.04
N SER A 21 -7.23 -19.70 -11.78
CA SER A 21 -7.94 -20.92 -11.39
C SER A 21 -9.41 -20.88 -11.84
N LYS A 22 -10.08 -19.73 -11.70
CA LYS A 22 -11.44 -19.51 -12.26
C LYS A 22 -11.50 -19.65 -13.79
N LYS A 23 -10.37 -19.49 -14.50
CA LYS A 23 -10.25 -19.69 -15.96
C LYS A 23 -9.77 -21.11 -16.34
N GLY A 24 -9.73 -22.03 -15.39
CA GLY A 24 -9.42 -23.44 -15.64
C GLY A 24 -7.93 -23.76 -15.73
N TYR A 25 -7.04 -22.90 -15.23
CA TYR A 25 -5.62 -23.21 -15.10
C TYR A 25 -5.35 -24.01 -13.81
N ALA A 26 -4.40 -24.94 -13.85
CA ALA A 26 -3.85 -25.55 -12.66
C ALA A 26 -2.82 -24.58 -12.04
N VAL A 27 -3.05 -24.09 -10.83
CA VAL A 27 -2.24 -23.06 -10.21
C VAL A 27 -1.58 -23.58 -8.93
N GLU A 28 -0.27 -23.35 -8.80
CA GLU A 28 0.49 -23.60 -7.57
C GLU A 28 1.17 -22.31 -7.15
N VAL A 29 1.07 -21.97 -5.86
CA VAL A 29 1.66 -20.76 -5.27
C VAL A 29 2.76 -21.16 -4.30
N TYR A 30 3.97 -20.63 -4.50
CA TYR A 30 5.13 -20.81 -3.63
C TYR A 30 5.40 -19.54 -2.84
N GLU A 31 5.26 -19.61 -1.52
CA GLU A 31 5.47 -18.50 -0.59
C GLU A 31 6.60 -18.84 0.38
N LYS A 32 7.53 -17.90 0.56
CA LYS A 32 8.67 -18.09 1.48
C LYS A 32 8.28 -18.09 2.96
N ASN A 33 7.22 -17.36 3.30
CA ASN A 33 6.73 -17.20 4.66
C ASN A 33 5.71 -18.30 5.02
N GLU A 34 5.35 -18.36 6.30
CA GLU A 34 4.39 -19.33 6.84
C GLU A 34 2.94 -19.07 6.46
N SER A 35 2.62 -17.88 5.92
CA SER A 35 1.25 -17.47 5.62
C SER A 35 1.16 -16.60 4.37
N ALA A 36 -0.04 -16.56 3.79
CA ALA A 36 -0.39 -15.64 2.70
C ALA A 36 -0.55 -14.19 3.21
N GLY A 37 -0.66 -13.24 2.28
CA GLY A 37 -0.90 -11.82 2.54
C GLY A 37 0.30 -10.92 2.25
N GLY A 38 1.52 -11.47 2.21
CA GLY A 38 2.73 -10.68 2.00
C GLY A 38 2.84 -9.55 3.04
N ARG A 39 2.87 -8.28 2.61
CA ARG A 39 2.91 -7.12 3.54
C ARG A 39 1.62 -6.93 4.36
N SER A 40 0.52 -7.59 3.99
CA SER A 40 -0.75 -7.58 4.72
C SER A 40 -0.92 -8.83 5.61
N ARG A 41 0.18 -9.50 5.95
CA ARG A 41 0.15 -10.58 6.95
C ARG A 41 -0.31 -10.05 8.29
N VAL A 42 -0.84 -10.97 9.08
CA VAL A 42 -1.26 -10.72 10.45
C VAL A 42 -0.43 -11.61 11.37
N TYR A 43 -0.12 -11.12 12.54
CA TYR A 43 0.37 -11.97 13.62
C TYR A 43 -0.36 -11.68 14.92
N SER A 44 -0.35 -12.65 15.82
CA SER A 44 -0.97 -12.53 17.13
C SER A 44 0.06 -12.88 18.20
N GLU A 45 0.09 -12.09 19.26
CA GLU A 45 1.00 -12.30 20.38
C GLU A 45 0.33 -11.77 21.66
N ASN A 46 0.40 -12.54 22.76
CA ASN A 46 -0.13 -12.16 24.07
C ASN A 46 -1.63 -11.73 24.03
N GLY A 47 -2.44 -12.32 23.14
CA GLY A 47 -3.86 -11.95 22.97
C GLY A 47 -4.10 -10.69 22.11
N TYR A 48 -3.04 -10.04 21.64
CA TYR A 48 -3.12 -8.94 20.67
C TYR A 48 -3.00 -9.46 19.25
N LYS A 49 -3.77 -8.87 18.34
CA LYS A 49 -3.71 -9.14 16.91
C LYS A 49 -3.24 -7.90 16.16
N PHE A 50 -2.28 -8.05 15.27
CA PHE A 50 -1.65 -6.94 14.53
C PHE A 50 -1.67 -7.20 13.03
N ASP A 51 -2.24 -6.25 12.27
CA ASP A 51 -2.01 -6.14 10.84
C ASP A 51 -0.60 -5.59 10.58
N MET A 52 0.21 -6.29 9.77
CA MET A 52 1.63 -5.94 9.64
C MET A 52 1.94 -4.78 8.69
N GLY A 53 0.96 -4.27 7.97
CA GLY A 53 1.23 -3.22 6.98
C GLY A 53 0.04 -2.33 6.67
N PRO A 54 -0.79 -2.62 5.65
CA PRO A 54 -1.91 -1.76 5.31
C PRO A 54 -2.87 -1.61 6.49
N SER A 55 -3.29 -0.38 6.76
CA SER A 55 -4.26 -0.07 7.82
C SER A 55 -5.45 0.76 7.31
N TRP A 56 -5.32 1.37 6.11
CA TRP A 56 -6.37 2.16 5.48
C TRP A 56 -7.06 1.35 4.40
N TYR A 57 -8.39 1.21 4.51
CA TYR A 57 -9.22 0.56 3.50
C TYR A 57 -10.04 1.62 2.76
N TRP A 58 -9.55 2.03 1.61
CA TRP A 58 -10.21 2.96 0.71
C TRP A 58 -10.69 2.28 -0.57
N MET A 59 -11.61 2.90 -1.29
CA MET A 59 -12.16 2.41 -2.56
C MET A 59 -12.82 1.02 -2.42
N PRO A 60 -13.77 0.84 -1.47
CA PRO A 60 -14.41 -0.46 -1.25
C PRO A 60 -15.12 -0.98 -2.51
N GLU A 61 -15.74 -0.08 -3.30
CA GLU A 61 -16.44 -0.43 -4.54
C GLU A 61 -15.50 -1.01 -5.61
N LEU A 62 -14.24 -0.57 -5.64
CA LEU A 62 -13.25 -1.11 -6.57
C LEU A 62 -12.83 -2.53 -6.14
N ILE A 63 -12.71 -2.76 -4.85
CA ILE A 63 -12.43 -4.11 -4.32
C ILE A 63 -13.64 -5.01 -4.54
N ASP A 64 -14.86 -4.54 -4.27
CA ASP A 64 -16.09 -5.26 -4.55
C ASP A 64 -16.17 -5.68 -6.03
N SER A 65 -15.86 -4.76 -6.96
CA SER A 65 -15.84 -5.08 -8.40
C SER A 65 -14.82 -6.16 -8.78
N LEU A 66 -13.68 -6.24 -8.06
CA LEU A 66 -12.70 -7.29 -8.27
C LEU A 66 -13.17 -8.65 -7.75
N PHE A 67 -13.98 -8.70 -6.69
CA PHE A 67 -14.66 -9.91 -6.24
C PHE A 67 -15.75 -10.35 -7.23
N ASP A 68 -16.58 -9.41 -7.72
CA ASP A 68 -17.61 -9.67 -8.73
C ASP A 68 -17.01 -10.29 -10.01
N GLU A 69 -15.82 -9.82 -10.44
CA GLU A 69 -15.12 -10.40 -11.60
C GLU A 69 -14.67 -11.84 -11.36
N LEU A 70 -14.43 -12.23 -10.12
CA LEU A 70 -14.18 -13.62 -9.73
C LEU A 70 -15.47 -14.43 -9.57
N GLY A 71 -16.65 -13.82 -9.73
CA GLY A 71 -17.95 -14.45 -9.46
C GLY A 71 -18.18 -14.74 -7.98
N GLU A 72 -17.63 -13.89 -7.11
CA GLU A 72 -17.73 -13.99 -5.67
C GLU A 72 -18.24 -12.66 -5.10
N ASN A 73 -18.85 -12.69 -3.92
CA ASN A 73 -19.26 -11.47 -3.23
C ASN A 73 -18.36 -11.26 -2.00
N ARG A 74 -17.68 -10.13 -1.89
CA ARG A 74 -16.82 -9.83 -0.75
C ARG A 74 -17.54 -9.98 0.60
N LYS A 75 -18.83 -9.66 0.66
CA LYS A 75 -19.64 -9.73 1.89
C LYS A 75 -19.78 -11.17 2.44
N ASP A 76 -19.56 -12.18 1.61
CA ASP A 76 -19.59 -13.58 2.04
C ASP A 76 -18.31 -13.98 2.80
N TYR A 77 -17.29 -13.14 2.77
CA TYR A 77 -15.98 -13.39 3.38
C TYR A 77 -15.68 -12.48 4.58
N TYR A 78 -16.01 -11.21 4.48
CA TYR A 78 -15.81 -10.25 5.58
C TYR A 78 -16.74 -9.05 5.47
N HIS A 79 -17.06 -8.49 6.63
CA HIS A 79 -17.85 -7.26 6.75
C HIS A 79 -16.93 -6.03 6.76
N LEU A 80 -17.41 -4.89 6.24
CA LEU A 80 -16.75 -3.60 6.31
C LEU A 80 -17.52 -2.64 7.20
N SER A 81 -16.87 -2.13 8.22
CA SER A 81 -17.37 -1.06 9.07
C SER A 81 -16.83 0.29 8.58
N ARG A 82 -17.72 1.27 8.34
CA ARG A 82 -17.31 2.63 8.03
C ARG A 82 -16.89 3.34 9.30
N LEU A 83 -15.69 3.91 9.30
CA LEU A 83 -15.18 4.66 10.44
C LEU A 83 -15.84 6.03 10.54
N SER A 84 -16.36 6.37 11.72
CA SER A 84 -16.99 7.67 12.02
C SER A 84 -16.68 8.07 13.47
N PRO A 85 -15.87 9.13 13.68
CA PRO A 85 -15.13 9.93 12.69
C PRO A 85 -14.13 9.07 11.88
N SER A 86 -13.78 9.53 10.67
CA SER A 86 -12.83 8.81 9.79
C SER A 86 -11.46 8.70 10.41
N TYR A 87 -10.95 9.79 10.98
CA TYR A 87 -9.66 9.86 11.66
C TYR A 87 -9.52 11.13 12.49
N LYS A 88 -8.47 11.19 13.31
CA LYS A 88 -8.10 12.36 14.13
C LYS A 88 -6.73 12.88 13.71
N VAL A 89 -6.56 14.19 13.71
CA VAL A 89 -5.29 14.86 13.47
C VAL A 89 -4.87 15.66 14.69
N PHE A 90 -3.67 15.40 15.17
CA PHE A 90 -3.03 16.14 16.24
C PHE A 90 -2.08 17.20 15.64
N TRP A 91 -2.31 18.45 16.04
CA TRP A 91 -1.51 19.60 15.62
C TRP A 91 -0.51 20.00 16.70
N LYS A 92 0.48 20.79 16.35
CA LYS A 92 1.52 21.22 17.29
C LYS A 92 0.98 22.04 18.44
N ASP A 93 0.28 23.11 18.11
CA ASP A 93 -0.15 24.16 19.05
C ASP A 93 -1.67 24.36 19.09
N ASP A 94 -2.41 23.54 18.35
CA ASP A 94 -3.87 23.59 18.24
C ASP A 94 -4.55 22.36 18.83
N ALA A 95 -5.82 22.49 19.19
CA ALA A 95 -6.64 21.36 19.57
C ALA A 95 -6.71 20.32 18.44
N PRO A 96 -6.73 19.01 18.77
CA PRO A 96 -6.90 17.98 17.77
C PRO A 96 -8.18 18.15 16.95
N THR A 97 -8.14 17.74 15.72
CA THR A 97 -9.28 17.80 14.78
C THR A 97 -9.76 16.40 14.47
N GLU A 98 -11.01 16.09 14.75
CA GLU A 98 -11.69 14.90 14.26
C GLU A 98 -12.25 15.17 12.86
N VAL A 99 -11.95 14.30 11.91
CA VAL A 99 -12.41 14.43 10.53
C VAL A 99 -13.68 13.60 10.37
N PRO A 100 -14.85 14.27 10.19
CA PRO A 100 -16.14 13.58 10.12
C PRO A 100 -16.24 12.67 8.88
N ALA A 101 -16.99 11.57 9.03
CA ALA A 101 -17.36 10.72 7.90
C ALA A 101 -18.52 11.29 7.08
N ASN A 102 -19.34 12.15 7.67
CA ASN A 102 -20.46 12.80 7.00
C ASN A 102 -19.96 14.04 6.23
N LEU A 103 -20.33 14.16 4.95
CA LEU A 103 -19.87 15.26 4.09
C LEU A 103 -20.37 16.64 4.56
N ASN A 104 -21.59 16.76 5.08
CA ASN A 104 -22.10 18.05 5.56
C ASN A 104 -21.35 18.52 6.81
N GLU A 105 -21.05 17.61 7.73
CA GLU A 105 -20.22 17.89 8.90
C GLU A 105 -18.78 18.23 8.49
N LEU A 106 -18.25 17.57 7.46
CA LEU A 106 -16.93 17.86 6.92
C LEU A 106 -16.87 19.24 6.25
N TYR A 107 -17.91 19.64 5.52
CA TYR A 107 -17.99 20.99 4.97
C TYR A 107 -18.05 22.03 6.09
N ALA A 108 -18.86 21.80 7.12
CA ALA A 108 -18.92 22.67 8.29
C ALA A 108 -17.57 22.77 9.03
N LEU A 109 -16.83 21.66 9.14
CA LEU A 109 -15.49 21.66 9.69
C LEU A 109 -14.55 22.58 8.87
N PHE A 110 -14.58 22.53 7.54
CA PHE A 110 -13.74 23.37 6.69
C PHE A 110 -14.12 24.85 6.76
N ASP A 111 -15.39 25.18 7.01
CA ASP A 111 -15.84 26.56 7.30
C ASP A 111 -15.21 27.10 8.60
N THR A 112 -14.85 26.24 9.56
CA THR A 112 -14.10 26.67 10.76
C THR A 112 -12.64 26.98 10.47
N PHE A 113 -12.07 26.47 9.38
CA PHE A 113 -10.66 26.68 9.01
C PHE A 113 -10.43 27.99 8.25
N GLU A 114 -11.38 28.34 7.37
CA GLU A 114 -11.31 29.56 6.57
C GLU A 114 -12.69 29.92 5.98
N GLN A 115 -12.84 31.18 5.59
CA GLN A 115 -14.06 31.69 4.97
C GLN A 115 -14.42 30.87 3.72
N ASP A 116 -15.70 30.46 3.60
CA ASP A 116 -16.24 29.64 2.52
C ASP A 116 -15.52 28.29 2.34
N GLY A 117 -14.88 27.78 3.41
CA GLY A 117 -14.08 26.56 3.39
C GLY A 117 -14.88 25.34 2.95
N GLY A 118 -16.11 25.19 3.44
CA GLY A 118 -17.01 24.09 3.05
C GLY A 118 -17.40 24.14 1.58
N GLN A 119 -17.75 25.32 1.04
CA GLN A 119 -18.08 25.49 -0.39
C GLN A 119 -16.86 25.20 -1.29
N LYS A 120 -15.67 25.66 -0.88
CA LYS A 120 -14.41 25.36 -1.58
C LYS A 120 -14.14 23.85 -1.59
N LEU A 121 -14.37 23.17 -0.46
CA LEU A 121 -14.20 21.72 -0.36
C LEU A 121 -15.20 20.96 -1.23
N ALA A 122 -16.47 21.35 -1.25
CA ALA A 122 -17.49 20.74 -2.10
C ALA A 122 -17.09 20.82 -3.58
N THR A 123 -16.61 21.98 -4.04
CA THR A 123 -16.11 22.17 -5.41
C THR A 123 -14.87 21.32 -5.68
N PHE A 124 -13.93 21.28 -4.74
CA PHE A 124 -12.70 20.48 -4.85
C PHE A 124 -12.99 18.98 -4.95
N LEU A 125 -13.91 18.46 -4.12
CA LEU A 125 -14.30 17.05 -4.15
C LEU A 125 -15.09 16.68 -5.41
N ALA A 126 -15.89 17.59 -5.98
CA ALA A 126 -16.54 17.38 -7.26
C ALA A 126 -15.53 17.23 -8.42
N ASP A 127 -14.49 18.08 -8.43
CA ASP A 127 -13.37 17.95 -9.37
C ASP A 127 -12.59 16.66 -9.15
N ALA A 128 -12.31 16.30 -7.88
CA ALA A 128 -11.63 15.07 -7.50
C ALA A 128 -12.42 13.81 -7.92
N LYS A 129 -13.75 13.85 -7.75
CA LYS A 129 -14.66 12.80 -8.24
C LYS A 129 -14.60 12.66 -9.76
N THR A 130 -14.60 13.76 -10.49
CA THR A 130 -14.48 13.73 -11.96
C THR A 130 -13.17 13.06 -12.39
N LYS A 131 -12.06 13.38 -11.71
CA LYS A 131 -10.75 12.73 -11.95
C LYS A 131 -10.81 11.23 -11.61
N TYR A 132 -11.47 10.87 -10.53
CA TYR A 132 -11.67 9.48 -10.10
C TYR A 132 -12.44 8.68 -11.15
N ASP A 133 -13.61 9.17 -11.55
CA ASP A 133 -14.50 8.51 -12.50
C ASP A 133 -13.86 8.30 -13.88
N ILE A 134 -12.89 9.14 -14.26
CA ILE A 134 -12.13 9.01 -15.50
C ILE A 134 -10.92 8.09 -15.30
N ALA A 135 -10.15 8.31 -14.23
CA ALA A 135 -8.85 7.67 -14.10
C ALA A 135 -8.94 6.19 -13.75
N ILE A 136 -9.87 5.81 -12.89
CA ILE A 136 -9.99 4.41 -12.45
C ILE A 136 -10.30 3.48 -13.62
N PRO A 137 -11.38 3.65 -14.41
CA PRO A 137 -11.68 2.73 -15.50
C PRO A 137 -10.72 2.85 -16.69
N GLU A 138 -10.19 4.05 -16.97
CA GLU A 138 -9.40 4.26 -18.20
C GLU A 138 -7.92 3.93 -18.05
N TYR A 139 -7.33 4.03 -16.85
CA TYR A 139 -5.88 3.95 -16.66
C TYR A 139 -5.41 2.83 -15.74
N LEU A 140 -6.22 2.45 -14.74
CA LEU A 140 -5.75 1.57 -13.67
C LEU A 140 -5.45 0.15 -14.15
N GLU A 141 -6.19 -0.35 -15.15
CA GLU A 141 -6.02 -1.70 -15.72
C GLU A 141 -5.11 -1.76 -16.96
N LYS A 142 -4.47 -0.66 -17.35
CA LYS A 142 -3.61 -0.68 -18.53
C LYS A 142 -2.26 -1.33 -18.25
N PRO A 143 -1.81 -2.25 -19.10
CA PRO A 143 -0.58 -3.01 -18.87
C PRO A 143 0.70 -2.20 -19.07
N GLY A 144 0.63 -0.98 -19.58
CA GLY A 144 1.79 -0.11 -19.81
C GLY A 144 2.80 -0.68 -20.84
N LEU A 145 2.35 -1.47 -21.79
CA LEU A 145 3.23 -2.11 -22.77
C LEU A 145 3.59 -1.20 -23.94
N LYS A 146 2.63 -0.35 -24.36
CA LYS A 146 2.77 0.53 -25.56
C LYS A 146 2.60 1.99 -25.18
N LEU A 147 3.35 2.88 -25.81
CA LEU A 147 3.17 4.33 -25.66
C LEU A 147 1.76 4.79 -26.06
N GLY A 148 1.15 4.17 -27.06
CA GLY A 148 -0.20 4.48 -27.51
C GLY A 148 -1.31 4.19 -26.49
N GLU A 149 -1.03 3.43 -25.42
CA GLU A 149 -1.99 3.22 -24.33
C GLU A 149 -2.19 4.51 -23.50
N VAL A 150 -1.21 5.38 -23.50
CA VAL A 150 -1.21 6.67 -22.77
C VAL A 150 -1.49 7.84 -23.71
N ILE A 151 -1.17 7.71 -25.00
CA ILE A 151 -1.33 8.76 -26.02
C ILE A 151 -2.47 8.35 -26.97
N ASN A 152 -3.71 8.47 -26.50
CA ASN A 152 -4.91 8.40 -27.33
C ASN A 152 -5.51 9.82 -27.40
N PHE A 153 -6.09 10.21 -28.55
CA PHE A 153 -6.71 11.54 -28.72
C PHE A 153 -7.80 11.83 -27.66
N LYS A 154 -8.52 10.78 -27.22
CA LYS A 154 -9.48 10.83 -26.10
C LYS A 154 -8.75 11.15 -24.78
N VAL A 155 -7.60 10.51 -24.53
CA VAL A 155 -6.73 10.75 -23.38
C VAL A 155 -6.14 12.16 -23.40
N MET A 156 -5.71 12.64 -24.54
CA MET A 156 -5.14 14.00 -24.71
C MET A 156 -6.20 15.08 -24.45
N LYS A 157 -7.44 14.89 -24.91
CA LYS A 157 -8.56 15.78 -24.61
C LYS A 157 -8.99 15.72 -23.13
N GLN A 158 -8.86 14.55 -22.49
CA GLN A 158 -9.13 14.36 -21.07
C GLN A 158 -7.97 14.85 -20.18
N SER A 159 -6.71 14.77 -20.64
CA SER A 159 -5.55 15.23 -19.86
C SER A 159 -5.58 16.72 -19.54
N LEU A 160 -6.22 17.52 -20.39
CA LEU A 160 -6.49 18.94 -20.11
C LEU A 160 -7.48 19.13 -18.95
N LYS A 161 -8.43 18.19 -18.77
CA LYS A 161 -9.37 18.18 -17.63
C LYS A 161 -8.74 17.55 -16.37
N LEU A 162 -7.69 16.75 -16.53
CA LEU A 162 -7.04 15.98 -15.44
C LEU A 162 -5.89 16.76 -14.77
N ASP A 163 -5.55 17.96 -15.26
CA ASP A 163 -4.49 18.83 -14.69
C ASP A 163 -3.17 18.09 -14.38
N VAL A 164 -2.75 17.17 -15.27
CA VAL A 164 -1.59 16.29 -15.04
C VAL A 164 -0.26 17.04 -14.92
N PHE A 165 -0.18 18.28 -15.41
CA PHE A 165 1.04 19.11 -15.36
C PHE A 165 1.14 20.00 -14.12
N LYS A 166 0.07 20.14 -13.34
CA LYS A 166 0.10 20.78 -12.02
C LYS A 166 0.44 19.77 -10.93
N SER A 167 1.07 20.19 -9.85
CA SER A 167 1.17 19.37 -8.64
C SER A 167 -0.08 19.50 -7.78
N VAL A 168 -0.33 18.47 -6.96
CA VAL A 168 -1.41 18.49 -5.94
C VAL A 168 -1.25 19.70 -5.04
N ASP A 169 -0.07 19.95 -4.51
CA ASP A 169 0.22 21.07 -3.62
C ASP A 169 -0.17 22.42 -4.26
N LYS A 170 0.19 22.66 -5.53
CA LYS A 170 -0.19 23.88 -6.25
C LYS A 170 -1.69 24.02 -6.44
N ASP A 171 -2.40 22.92 -6.68
CA ASP A 171 -3.85 22.92 -6.88
C ASP A 171 -4.58 23.20 -5.56
N VAL A 172 -4.14 22.56 -4.48
CA VAL A 172 -4.69 22.77 -3.13
C VAL A 172 -4.43 24.20 -2.64
N ASN A 173 -3.17 24.68 -2.69
CA ASN A 173 -2.80 26.04 -2.23
C ASN A 173 -3.43 27.17 -3.06
N LYS A 174 -3.85 26.90 -4.29
CA LYS A 174 -4.63 27.85 -5.08
C LYS A 174 -6.03 28.08 -4.48
N ARG A 175 -6.63 27.04 -3.92
CA ARG A 175 -8.03 27.05 -3.43
C ARG A 175 -8.13 27.34 -1.94
N PHE A 176 -7.18 26.84 -1.14
CA PHE A 176 -7.18 26.91 0.32
C PHE A 176 -5.97 27.68 0.84
N LYS A 177 -6.15 28.38 1.98
CA LYS A 177 -5.09 29.18 2.63
C LYS A 177 -4.80 28.70 4.05
N SER A 178 -5.78 28.08 4.72
CA SER A 178 -5.59 27.50 6.02
C SER A 178 -4.60 26.34 5.97
N LEU A 179 -3.59 26.34 6.86
CA LEU A 179 -2.63 25.25 6.98
C LEU A 179 -3.32 23.92 7.31
N LYS A 180 -4.39 23.93 8.11
CA LYS A 180 -5.16 22.74 8.45
C LYS A 180 -5.84 22.14 7.21
N ALA A 181 -6.53 22.98 6.43
CA ALA A 181 -7.18 22.56 5.19
C ALA A 181 -6.14 21.99 4.18
N VAL A 182 -5.04 22.71 3.97
CA VAL A 182 -3.95 22.29 3.06
C VAL A 182 -3.33 20.97 3.51
N SER A 183 -3.08 20.79 4.80
CA SER A 183 -2.50 19.54 5.35
C SER A 183 -3.44 18.35 5.16
N LEU A 184 -4.73 18.51 5.46
CA LEU A 184 -5.74 17.47 5.28
C LEU A 184 -5.90 17.07 3.81
N LEU A 185 -5.83 18.02 2.88
CA LEU A 185 -5.97 17.75 1.45
C LEU A 185 -4.68 17.19 0.80
N ASN A 186 -3.54 17.49 1.37
CA ASN A 186 -2.25 16.91 0.93
C ASN A 186 -2.00 15.51 1.50
N PHE A 187 -2.62 15.16 2.63
CA PHE A 187 -2.39 13.88 3.31
C PHE A 187 -2.69 12.65 2.43
N PRO A 188 -3.86 12.51 1.76
CA PRO A 188 -4.19 11.28 1.03
C PRO A 188 -3.21 10.95 -0.09
N VAL A 189 -2.53 11.95 -0.66
CA VAL A 189 -1.57 11.71 -1.75
C VAL A 189 -0.21 11.24 -1.26
N LEU A 190 0.10 11.33 0.03
CA LEU A 190 1.34 10.77 0.60
C LEU A 190 1.42 9.26 0.43
N PHE A 191 0.28 8.56 0.36
CA PHE A 191 0.21 7.13 0.05
C PHE A 191 0.71 6.76 -1.34
N LEU A 192 0.92 7.74 -2.23
CA LEU A 192 1.53 7.53 -3.54
C LEU A 192 3.07 7.51 -3.48
N GLY A 193 3.63 7.72 -2.29
CA GLY A 193 5.06 7.57 -2.01
C GLY A 193 5.93 8.69 -2.54
N GLU A 194 5.42 9.94 -2.57
CA GLU A 194 6.19 11.14 -2.90
C GLU A 194 5.50 12.38 -2.28
N MET A 195 6.20 13.50 -2.26
CA MET A 195 5.68 14.77 -1.76
C MET A 195 4.59 15.35 -2.68
N PRO A 196 3.53 16.00 -2.14
CA PRO A 196 2.46 16.61 -2.90
C PRO A 196 2.94 17.64 -3.94
N THR A 197 4.10 18.26 -3.72
CA THR A 197 4.75 19.18 -4.65
C THR A 197 5.24 18.51 -5.94
N LYS A 198 5.44 17.19 -5.95
CA LYS A 198 5.94 16.40 -7.08
C LYS A 198 4.91 15.42 -7.65
N ILE A 199 3.77 15.26 -6.99
CA ILE A 199 2.66 14.41 -7.44
C ILE A 199 1.72 15.22 -8.34
N PRO A 200 1.33 14.70 -9.53
CA PRO A 200 0.36 15.37 -10.41
C PRO A 200 -1.00 15.58 -9.77
N SER A 201 -1.65 16.72 -10.08
CA SER A 201 -2.97 17.07 -9.55
C SER A 201 -4.09 16.07 -9.94
N LEU A 202 -3.89 15.24 -10.97
CA LEU A 202 -4.74 14.07 -11.22
C LEU A 202 -5.00 13.28 -9.94
N TYR A 203 -3.98 13.12 -9.10
CA TYR A 203 -4.06 12.29 -7.89
C TYR A 203 -4.82 12.93 -6.73
N THR A 204 -5.42 14.13 -6.91
CA THR A 204 -6.46 14.63 -5.98
C THR A 204 -7.67 13.70 -5.94
N LEU A 205 -7.82 12.78 -6.91
CA LEU A 205 -8.77 11.67 -6.86
C LEU A 205 -8.69 10.88 -5.53
N MET A 206 -7.52 10.84 -4.87
CA MET A 206 -7.35 10.21 -3.56
C MET A 206 -8.13 10.93 -2.46
N ASN A 207 -8.35 12.25 -2.58
CA ASN A 207 -9.22 12.98 -1.65
C ASN A 207 -10.69 12.57 -1.80
N TYR A 208 -11.13 12.23 -3.02
CA TYR A 208 -12.46 11.66 -3.22
C TYR A 208 -12.55 10.24 -2.65
N ALA A 209 -11.50 9.43 -2.81
CA ALA A 209 -11.43 8.09 -2.21
C ALA A 209 -11.50 8.14 -0.67
N ASP A 210 -10.82 9.10 -0.04
CA ASP A 210 -10.83 9.31 1.41
C ASP A 210 -12.16 9.93 1.88
N MET A 211 -12.43 11.18 1.47
CA MET A 211 -13.50 11.99 2.02
C MET A 211 -14.87 11.68 1.38
N GLY A 212 -14.89 11.37 0.08
CA GLY A 212 -16.12 11.08 -0.66
C GLY A 212 -16.63 9.66 -0.46
N LEU A 213 -15.76 8.66 -0.63
CA LEU A 213 -16.11 7.24 -0.47
C LEU A 213 -15.94 6.76 0.98
N GLY A 214 -15.16 7.49 1.78
CA GLY A 214 -14.94 7.23 3.20
C GLY A 214 -13.83 6.23 3.50
N THR A 215 -13.46 6.21 4.77
CA THR A 215 -12.46 5.30 5.34
C THR A 215 -13.17 4.14 6.03
N TRP A 216 -12.75 2.92 5.71
CA TRP A 216 -13.38 1.69 6.15
C TRP A 216 -12.38 0.80 6.88
N TYR A 217 -12.92 -0.15 7.62
CA TYR A 217 -12.15 -1.18 8.30
C TYR A 217 -12.84 -2.54 8.12
N PRO A 218 -12.13 -3.58 7.66
CA PRO A 218 -12.67 -4.94 7.67
C PRO A 218 -12.65 -5.48 9.09
N ASP A 219 -13.80 -5.91 9.59
CA ASP A 219 -13.93 -6.49 10.92
C ASP A 219 -12.93 -7.65 11.07
N LYS A 220 -12.23 -7.72 12.19
CA LYS A 220 -11.13 -8.65 12.50
C LYS A 220 -9.79 -8.36 11.79
N GLY A 221 -9.65 -7.21 11.12
CA GLY A 221 -8.38 -6.70 10.59
C GLY A 221 -8.25 -6.74 9.08
N MET A 222 -7.24 -6.05 8.60
CA MET A 222 -6.92 -5.92 7.17
C MET A 222 -6.53 -7.25 6.51
N GLY A 223 -6.06 -8.23 7.30
CA GLY A 223 -5.74 -9.58 6.84
C GLY A 223 -6.92 -10.32 6.23
N GLN A 224 -8.17 -9.96 6.58
CA GLN A 224 -9.39 -10.58 6.06
C GLN A 224 -9.45 -10.59 4.52
N LEU A 225 -8.93 -9.55 3.87
CA LEU A 225 -8.87 -9.50 2.42
C LEU A 225 -7.92 -10.57 1.83
N ALA A 226 -6.77 -10.80 2.47
CA ALA A 226 -5.83 -11.84 2.03
C ALA A 226 -6.40 -13.24 2.27
N ASP A 227 -7.05 -13.44 3.42
CA ASP A 227 -7.71 -14.70 3.78
C ASP A 227 -8.87 -15.02 2.83
N ALA A 228 -9.68 -14.03 2.47
CA ALA A 228 -10.76 -14.19 1.48
C ALA A 228 -10.23 -14.64 0.11
N LEU A 229 -9.19 -13.97 -0.40
CA LEU A 229 -8.59 -14.36 -1.66
C LEU A 229 -7.95 -15.75 -1.62
N LYS A 230 -7.30 -16.10 -0.50
CA LYS A 230 -6.76 -17.45 -0.30
C LYS A 230 -7.88 -18.50 -0.31
N GLN A 231 -8.97 -18.28 0.42
CA GLN A 231 -10.14 -19.19 0.43
C GLN A 231 -10.73 -19.35 -0.97
N ILE A 232 -10.89 -18.25 -1.73
CA ILE A 232 -11.38 -18.30 -3.12
C ILE A 232 -10.44 -19.14 -4.00
N ALA A 233 -9.12 -18.94 -3.84
CA ALA A 233 -8.13 -19.70 -4.61
C ALA A 233 -8.19 -21.21 -4.27
N GLU A 234 -8.21 -21.57 -2.99
CA GLU A 234 -8.29 -22.94 -2.50
C GLU A 234 -9.58 -23.64 -2.97
N LYS A 235 -10.72 -22.95 -2.87
CA LYS A 235 -12.02 -23.42 -3.38
C LYS A 235 -11.97 -23.77 -4.88
N ASN A 236 -11.08 -23.12 -5.63
CA ASN A 236 -10.85 -23.37 -7.06
C ASN A 236 -9.65 -24.28 -7.33
N GLY A 237 -9.15 -25.00 -6.33
CA GLY A 237 -8.12 -26.03 -6.48
C GLY A 237 -6.68 -25.49 -6.57
N VAL A 238 -6.42 -24.26 -6.15
CA VAL A 238 -5.05 -23.71 -6.04
C VAL A 238 -4.34 -24.39 -4.88
N LEU A 239 -3.10 -24.84 -5.12
CA LEU A 239 -2.23 -25.41 -4.11
C LEU A 239 -1.26 -24.35 -3.59
N PHE A 240 -1.17 -24.20 -2.27
CA PHE A 240 -0.24 -23.30 -1.60
C PHE A 240 0.89 -24.07 -0.94
N HIS A 241 2.12 -23.67 -1.24
CA HIS A 241 3.35 -24.19 -0.63
C HIS A 241 3.97 -23.05 0.20
N PHE A 242 3.68 -23.03 1.50
CA PHE A 242 4.27 -22.10 2.46
C PHE A 242 5.66 -22.58 2.91
N ASN A 243 6.45 -21.68 3.51
CA ASN A 243 7.85 -21.93 3.90
C ASN A 243 8.68 -22.49 2.73
N SER A 244 8.35 -22.06 1.50
CA SER A 244 8.88 -22.61 0.26
C SER A 244 9.55 -21.51 -0.59
N PRO A 245 10.70 -20.96 -0.13
CA PRO A 245 11.42 -19.92 -0.86
C PRO A 245 11.96 -20.45 -2.18
N VAL A 246 11.59 -19.78 -3.29
CA VAL A 246 12.22 -20.04 -4.58
C VAL A 246 13.59 -19.38 -4.62
N SER A 247 14.64 -20.16 -4.85
CA SER A 247 16.03 -19.73 -4.78
C SER A 247 16.72 -19.55 -6.14
N ALA A 248 16.20 -20.19 -7.22
CA ALA A 248 16.76 -20.08 -8.57
C ALA A 248 15.75 -20.48 -9.63
N PHE A 249 15.98 -20.00 -10.88
CA PHE A 249 15.31 -20.49 -12.09
C PHE A 249 16.27 -21.34 -12.92
N ASP A 250 15.80 -22.51 -13.34
CA ASP A 250 16.43 -23.30 -14.40
C ASP A 250 15.90 -22.81 -15.75
N CYS A 251 16.79 -22.25 -16.57
CA CYS A 251 16.43 -21.55 -17.80
C CYS A 251 17.11 -22.18 -19.02
N VAL A 252 16.30 -22.63 -19.97
CA VAL A 252 16.75 -23.18 -21.25
C VAL A 252 16.07 -22.43 -22.39
N ASP A 253 16.81 -21.99 -23.39
CA ASP A 253 16.34 -21.33 -24.62
C ASP A 253 15.34 -20.19 -24.38
N GLY A 254 15.64 -19.32 -23.41
CA GLY A 254 14.79 -18.15 -23.10
C GLY A 254 13.48 -18.50 -22.39
N LYS A 255 13.38 -19.69 -21.79
CA LYS A 255 12.22 -20.12 -20.98
C LYS A 255 12.69 -20.68 -19.65
N ILE A 256 11.90 -20.47 -18.61
CA ILE A 256 12.04 -21.17 -17.32
C ILE A 256 11.49 -22.58 -17.51
N LYS A 257 12.28 -23.60 -17.22
CA LYS A 257 11.90 -25.01 -17.23
C LYS A 257 11.62 -25.56 -15.85
N GLY A 258 12.22 -24.95 -14.83
CA GLY A 258 12.05 -25.33 -13.44
C GLY A 258 12.34 -24.19 -12.47
N ILE A 259 11.79 -24.30 -11.27
CA ILE A 259 12.13 -23.46 -10.10
C ILE A 259 12.80 -24.33 -9.05
N ARG A 260 13.77 -23.78 -8.34
CA ARG A 260 14.43 -24.47 -7.22
C ARG A 260 13.81 -24.04 -5.89
N VAL A 261 13.34 -25.05 -5.14
CA VAL A 261 12.80 -24.88 -3.77
C VAL A 261 13.56 -25.85 -2.86
N GLY A 262 14.39 -25.32 -1.96
CA GLY A 262 15.36 -26.15 -1.26
C GLY A 262 16.28 -26.88 -2.24
N GLU A 263 16.38 -28.20 -2.11
CA GLU A 263 17.16 -29.06 -3.02
C GLU A 263 16.34 -29.52 -4.26
N GLN A 264 15.03 -29.35 -4.26
CA GLN A 264 14.17 -29.83 -5.33
C GLN A 264 14.14 -28.90 -6.53
N LEU A 265 14.18 -29.47 -7.73
CA LEU A 265 13.89 -28.77 -8.98
C LEU A 265 12.46 -29.14 -9.43
N ILE A 266 11.56 -28.16 -9.42
CA ILE A 266 10.15 -28.33 -9.73
C ILE A 266 9.91 -27.86 -11.16
N PRO A 267 9.41 -28.70 -12.07
CA PRO A 267 9.12 -28.32 -13.44
C PRO A 267 7.99 -27.28 -13.50
N VAL A 268 8.11 -26.29 -14.41
CA VAL A 268 7.12 -25.25 -14.61
C VAL A 268 6.87 -24.94 -16.07
N ASP A 269 5.61 -24.58 -16.42
CA ASP A 269 5.25 -24.16 -17.77
C ASP A 269 5.24 -22.63 -17.89
N GLN A 270 4.52 -21.96 -17.00
CA GLN A 270 4.35 -20.51 -16.93
C GLN A 270 4.62 -20.03 -15.50
N VAL A 271 5.21 -18.86 -15.35
CA VAL A 271 5.57 -18.29 -14.04
C VAL A 271 5.04 -16.86 -13.92
N ILE A 272 4.32 -16.56 -12.83
CA ILE A 272 4.00 -15.21 -12.40
C ILE A 272 4.81 -14.91 -11.12
N ALA A 273 5.63 -13.87 -11.16
CA ALA A 273 6.42 -13.43 -10.02
C ALA A 273 5.72 -12.27 -9.30
N GLY A 274 5.09 -12.56 -8.16
CA GLY A 274 4.51 -11.59 -7.22
C GLY A 274 5.45 -11.24 -6.06
N ALA A 275 6.62 -11.88 -5.96
CA ALA A 275 7.70 -11.49 -5.07
C ALA A 275 8.34 -10.16 -5.53
N ASP A 276 9.23 -9.56 -4.71
CA ASP A 276 9.88 -8.29 -5.07
C ASP A 276 10.55 -8.37 -6.44
N TYR A 277 10.18 -7.47 -7.34
CA TYR A 277 10.61 -7.50 -8.75
C TYR A 277 12.13 -7.43 -8.87
N ASN A 278 12.78 -6.55 -8.09
CA ASN A 278 14.23 -6.42 -8.13
C ASN A 278 14.88 -7.73 -7.66
N PHE A 279 14.38 -8.33 -6.58
CA PHE A 279 14.88 -9.60 -6.09
C PHE A 279 14.77 -10.70 -7.14
N VAL A 280 13.60 -10.88 -7.74
CA VAL A 280 13.40 -11.92 -8.76
C VAL A 280 14.34 -11.70 -9.94
N GLU A 281 14.40 -10.47 -10.45
CA GLU A 281 15.20 -10.18 -11.65
C GLU A 281 16.71 -10.25 -11.39
N GLN A 282 17.18 -9.78 -10.22
CA GLN A 282 18.61 -9.73 -9.94
C GLN A 282 19.18 -11.01 -9.32
N ASN A 283 18.33 -11.85 -8.71
CA ASN A 283 18.80 -13.06 -8.01
C ASN A 283 18.30 -14.36 -8.64
N LEU A 284 17.09 -14.41 -9.20
CA LEU A 284 16.54 -15.64 -9.77
C LEU A 284 16.74 -15.73 -11.28
N VAL A 285 16.64 -14.59 -12.00
CA VAL A 285 16.82 -14.55 -13.46
C VAL A 285 18.31 -14.49 -13.82
N PRO A 286 18.81 -15.43 -14.67
CA PRO A 286 20.19 -15.38 -15.17
C PRO A 286 20.49 -14.03 -15.88
N GLU A 287 21.69 -13.51 -15.72
CA GLU A 287 22.08 -12.15 -16.13
C GLU A 287 21.74 -11.84 -17.58
N LYS A 288 21.99 -12.76 -18.51
CA LYS A 288 21.69 -12.60 -19.95
C LYS A 288 20.20 -12.35 -20.27
N TYR A 289 19.29 -12.76 -19.37
CA TYR A 289 17.86 -12.60 -19.52
C TYR A 289 17.29 -11.43 -18.69
N ARG A 290 18.09 -10.73 -17.90
CA ARG A 290 17.65 -9.55 -17.15
C ARG A 290 17.29 -8.42 -18.10
N ARG A 291 16.15 -7.77 -17.87
CA ARG A 291 15.73 -6.59 -18.62
C ARG A 291 16.39 -5.33 -18.07
N TYR A 292 16.52 -5.25 -16.77
CA TYR A 292 17.01 -4.07 -16.05
C TYR A 292 18.31 -4.40 -15.30
N SER A 293 19.31 -3.52 -15.46
CA SER A 293 20.58 -3.65 -14.77
C SER A 293 20.51 -3.18 -13.31
N LYS A 294 21.51 -3.53 -12.49
CA LYS A 294 21.66 -2.98 -11.14
C LYS A 294 21.70 -1.43 -11.16
N LYS A 295 22.34 -0.83 -12.17
CA LYS A 295 22.38 0.64 -12.35
C LYS A 295 21.00 1.22 -12.55
N TYR A 296 20.16 0.61 -13.38
CA TYR A 296 18.77 1.03 -13.57
C TYR A 296 18.00 1.06 -12.25
N TRP A 297 18.06 -0.02 -11.46
CA TRP A 297 17.37 -0.12 -10.17
C TRP A 297 17.87 0.91 -9.17
N ASN A 298 19.18 1.15 -9.09
CA ASN A 298 19.76 2.14 -8.18
C ASN A 298 19.35 3.59 -8.51
N GLN A 299 18.97 3.86 -9.75
CA GLN A 299 18.47 5.17 -10.18
C GLN A 299 16.97 5.36 -9.97
N ARG A 300 16.25 4.32 -9.53
CA ARG A 300 14.81 4.44 -9.26
C ARG A 300 14.57 5.19 -7.96
N ARG A 301 13.62 6.13 -8.00
CA ARG A 301 13.13 6.81 -6.82
C ARG A 301 12.12 5.89 -6.14
N LEU A 302 12.45 5.42 -4.95
CA LEU A 302 11.58 4.57 -4.14
C LEU A 302 10.63 5.43 -3.31
N ALA A 303 9.47 4.91 -3.04
CA ALA A 303 8.60 5.37 -1.98
C ALA A 303 9.22 5.06 -0.61
N PRO A 304 8.73 5.60 0.49
CA PRO A 304 9.33 5.44 1.81
C PRO A 304 9.46 3.98 2.25
N SER A 305 10.42 3.73 3.10
CA SER A 305 10.38 2.66 4.11
C SER A 305 9.66 3.17 5.36
N CYS A 306 9.57 2.33 6.39
CA CYS A 306 8.95 2.68 7.64
C CYS A 306 9.75 2.11 8.81
N LEU A 307 9.73 2.85 9.94
CA LEU A 307 9.91 2.26 11.26
C LEU A 307 8.52 2.07 11.86
N ILE A 308 8.20 0.85 12.26
CA ILE A 308 6.91 0.47 12.79
C ILE A 308 7.08 -0.10 14.19
N TYR A 309 6.17 0.26 15.09
CA TYR A 309 6.03 -0.38 16.39
C TYR A 309 4.65 -1.01 16.50
N TYR A 310 4.61 -2.27 16.86
CA TYR A 310 3.42 -2.99 17.27
C TYR A 310 3.43 -3.07 18.79
N LEU A 311 2.46 -2.43 19.44
CA LEU A 311 2.41 -2.35 20.89
C LEU A 311 1.11 -2.95 21.41
N GLY A 312 1.21 -3.87 22.37
CA GLY A 312 0.13 -4.26 23.24
C GLY A 312 0.18 -3.40 24.51
N VAL A 313 -0.90 -2.69 24.79
CA VAL A 313 -1.01 -1.78 25.93
C VAL A 313 -2.13 -2.24 26.83
N ASN A 314 -1.83 -2.57 28.10
CA ASN A 314 -2.80 -3.08 29.08
C ASN A 314 -3.66 -1.96 29.70
N LYS A 315 -4.03 -0.97 28.89
CA LYS A 315 -4.82 0.19 29.29
C LYS A 315 -5.58 0.77 28.10
N LYS A 316 -6.78 1.31 28.35
CA LYS A 316 -7.46 2.15 27.36
C LYS A 316 -6.79 3.51 27.25
N ILE A 317 -6.59 3.98 26.01
CA ILE A 317 -5.95 5.25 25.72
C ILE A 317 -7.03 6.22 25.27
N GLU A 318 -7.51 7.02 26.20
CA GLU A 318 -8.49 8.05 25.87
C GLU A 318 -7.93 9.06 24.86
N GLY A 319 -8.80 9.63 24.06
CA GLY A 319 -8.42 10.65 23.07
C GLY A 319 -7.93 10.11 21.72
N LEU A 320 -7.60 8.82 21.56
CA LEU A 320 -7.33 8.21 20.27
C LEU A 320 -8.62 7.72 19.59
N LEU A 321 -8.64 7.81 18.27
CA LEU A 321 -9.56 7.09 17.37
C LEU A 321 -8.87 5.88 16.73
N HIS A 322 -9.57 5.21 15.83
CA HIS A 322 -8.96 4.13 15.02
C HIS A 322 -7.71 4.61 14.28
N HIS A 323 -7.82 5.73 13.57
CA HIS A 323 -6.71 6.37 12.87
C HIS A 323 -6.36 7.73 13.48
N ASN A 324 -5.07 7.96 13.72
CA ASN A 324 -4.56 9.19 14.34
C ASN A 324 -3.30 9.65 13.61
N LEU A 325 -3.33 10.87 13.09
CA LEU A 325 -2.24 11.51 12.37
C LEU A 325 -1.59 12.56 13.28
N PHE A 326 -0.28 12.53 13.40
CA PHE A 326 0.48 13.50 14.19
C PHE A 326 1.18 14.46 13.23
N PHE A 327 0.51 15.60 12.95
CA PHE A 327 0.99 16.68 12.09
C PHE A 327 1.49 17.86 12.95
N ASP A 328 2.22 17.51 14.00
CA ASP A 328 2.77 18.41 15.00
C ASP A 328 4.20 18.87 14.68
N GLU A 329 4.75 18.50 13.51
CA GLU A 329 6.02 18.94 12.96
C GLU A 329 5.90 19.26 11.46
N ASP A 330 6.94 19.82 10.84
CA ASP A 330 6.92 20.25 9.44
C ASP A 330 6.99 19.06 8.47
N LEU A 331 5.91 18.84 7.74
CA LEU A 331 5.81 17.82 6.69
C LEU A 331 6.85 18.01 5.58
N THR A 332 7.14 19.25 5.21
CA THR A 332 8.10 19.55 4.13
C THR A 332 9.52 19.19 4.53
N ALA A 333 9.90 19.52 5.76
CA ALA A 333 11.20 19.18 6.33
C ALA A 333 11.38 17.64 6.40
N HIS A 334 10.38 16.93 6.95
CA HIS A 334 10.41 15.46 7.03
C HIS A 334 10.46 14.82 5.65
N GLY A 335 9.64 15.30 4.69
CA GLY A 335 9.66 14.79 3.33
C GLY A 335 11.00 15.00 2.61
N LYS A 336 11.67 16.13 2.87
CA LYS A 336 13.01 16.38 2.34
C LYS A 336 14.03 15.35 2.86
N GLU A 337 13.95 14.99 4.15
CA GLU A 337 14.82 13.97 4.77
C GLU A 337 14.53 12.55 4.29
N ILE A 338 13.36 12.29 3.72
CA ILE A 338 13.03 11.01 3.07
C ILE A 338 13.52 10.97 1.62
N TYR A 339 13.26 12.03 0.84
CA TYR A 339 13.32 11.96 -0.61
C TYR A 339 14.52 12.67 -1.24
N ASP A 340 14.98 13.79 -0.69
CA ASP A 340 15.96 14.67 -1.31
C ASP A 340 17.33 14.61 -0.60
N ASP A 341 17.34 14.44 0.73
CA ASP A 341 18.53 14.28 1.59
C ASP A 341 18.30 13.09 2.53
N PRO A 342 18.38 11.84 2.03
CA PRO A 342 17.99 10.65 2.78
C PRO A 342 18.76 10.48 4.08
N LYS A 343 18.05 10.60 5.21
CA LYS A 343 18.57 10.39 6.55
C LYS A 343 17.45 10.05 7.53
N TRP A 344 17.82 9.64 8.73
CA TRP A 344 16.86 9.49 9.81
C TRP A 344 16.24 10.85 10.16
N PRO A 345 14.89 10.96 10.26
CA PRO A 345 14.22 12.24 10.39
C PRO A 345 14.57 12.94 11.70
N SER A 346 14.93 14.23 11.61
CA SER A 346 15.27 15.06 12.78
C SER A 346 14.05 15.34 13.65
N LYS A 347 12.88 15.54 13.02
CA LYS A 347 11.58 15.80 13.64
C LYS A 347 10.51 14.98 12.91
N PRO A 348 10.35 13.70 13.29
CA PRO A 348 9.47 12.79 12.54
C PRO A 348 8.00 13.16 12.71
N LEU A 349 7.25 13.11 11.62
CA LEU A 349 5.81 12.87 11.64
C LEU A 349 5.56 11.38 11.80
N PHE A 350 4.47 11.01 12.43
CA PHE A 350 4.08 9.62 12.60
C PHE A 350 2.55 9.45 12.60
N TYR A 351 2.14 8.22 12.45
CA TYR A 351 0.76 7.80 12.40
C TYR A 351 0.54 6.69 13.44
N VAL A 352 -0.62 6.71 14.09
CA VAL A 352 -1.05 5.68 15.05
C VAL A 352 -2.37 5.09 14.60
N CYS A 353 -2.40 3.78 14.37
CA CYS A 353 -3.62 3.00 14.23
C CYS A 353 -3.90 2.26 15.53
N ALA A 354 -5.11 2.39 16.02
CA ALA A 354 -5.59 1.68 17.21
C ALA A 354 -6.88 0.90 16.87
N PRO A 355 -6.76 -0.25 16.19
CA PRO A 355 -7.91 -1.02 15.73
C PRO A 355 -8.86 -1.44 16.87
N SER A 356 -8.34 -1.65 18.08
CA SER A 356 -9.12 -1.96 19.29
C SER A 356 -10.13 -0.87 19.70
N LYS A 357 -10.05 0.33 19.11
CA LYS A 357 -11.10 1.37 19.26
C LYS A 357 -12.40 1.00 18.53
N THR A 358 -12.30 0.18 17.50
CA THR A 358 -13.43 -0.21 16.64
C THR A 358 -13.76 -1.69 16.79
N ASP A 359 -12.76 -2.52 17.00
CA ASP A 359 -12.84 -3.98 16.99
C ASP A 359 -12.38 -4.56 18.35
N LYS A 360 -13.26 -5.29 19.00
CA LYS A 360 -12.99 -5.91 20.31
C LYS A 360 -12.20 -7.22 20.21
N GLU A 361 -12.10 -7.80 19.01
CA GLU A 361 -11.43 -9.10 18.79
C GLU A 361 -9.92 -8.98 18.56
N VAL A 362 -9.37 -7.76 18.51
CA VAL A 362 -7.96 -7.53 18.17
C VAL A 362 -7.07 -7.19 19.36
N ALA A 363 -7.65 -7.07 20.56
CA ALA A 363 -6.91 -6.87 21.81
C ALA A 363 -7.69 -7.48 22.98
N PRO A 364 -7.02 -7.84 24.09
CA PRO A 364 -7.68 -8.26 25.32
C PRO A 364 -8.62 -7.17 25.87
N GLU A 365 -9.56 -7.57 26.70
CA GLU A 365 -10.50 -6.63 27.32
C GLU A 365 -9.75 -5.55 28.10
N ASN A 366 -10.20 -4.29 28.00
CA ASN A 366 -9.57 -3.11 28.59
C ASN A 366 -8.15 -2.80 28.11
N CYS A 367 -7.66 -3.48 27.08
CA CYS A 367 -6.37 -3.25 26.44
C CYS A 367 -6.52 -2.54 25.09
N GLU A 368 -5.41 -2.05 24.56
CA GLU A 368 -5.32 -1.47 23.22
C GLU A 368 -4.18 -2.11 22.43
N ASN A 369 -4.40 -2.38 21.14
CA ASN A 369 -3.32 -2.66 20.21
C ASN A 369 -2.99 -1.39 19.42
N LEU A 370 -1.72 -1.04 19.34
CA LEU A 370 -1.26 0.10 18.56
C LEU A 370 -0.32 -0.35 17.46
N PHE A 371 -0.58 0.12 16.26
CA PHE A 371 0.34 0.12 15.13
C PHE A 371 0.83 1.56 14.95
N ILE A 372 2.09 1.81 15.23
CA ILE A 372 2.69 3.14 15.09
C ILE A 372 3.65 3.12 13.90
N LEU A 373 3.46 4.01 12.94
CA LEU A 373 4.25 4.08 11.73
C LEU A 373 4.93 5.44 11.58
N MET A 374 6.24 5.43 11.44
CA MET A 374 7.07 6.58 11.09
C MET A 374 7.67 6.35 9.69
N PRO A 375 7.34 7.18 8.68
CA PRO A 375 7.97 7.07 7.37
C PRO A 375 9.44 7.47 7.45
N ILE A 376 10.30 6.71 6.76
CA ILE A 376 11.74 6.97 6.68
C ILE A 376 12.25 6.73 5.26
N ALA A 377 13.43 7.25 4.92
CA ALA A 377 14.07 6.92 3.65
C ALA A 377 14.42 5.41 3.58
N PRO A 378 14.29 4.77 2.43
CA PRO A 378 14.82 3.41 2.25
C PRO A 378 16.35 3.39 2.29
N ASP A 379 16.92 2.21 2.54
CA ASP A 379 18.37 1.93 2.54
C ASP A 379 19.18 2.63 3.66
N LEU A 380 18.54 3.22 4.66
CA LEU A 380 19.22 3.74 5.84
C LEU A 380 19.81 2.60 6.69
N LYS A 381 20.84 2.92 7.45
CA LYS A 381 21.37 1.99 8.48
C LYS A 381 20.31 1.80 9.57
N ASP A 382 19.93 0.59 9.81
CA ASP A 382 18.91 0.17 10.77
C ASP A 382 19.58 -0.56 11.93
N THR A 383 19.51 0.01 13.13
CA THR A 383 20.07 -0.55 14.36
C THR A 383 19.07 -0.45 15.51
N GLN A 384 19.21 -1.30 16.52
CA GLN A 384 18.31 -1.29 17.69
C GLN A 384 18.37 0.03 18.45
N GLU A 385 19.54 0.65 18.56
CA GLU A 385 19.69 1.95 19.25
C GLU A 385 18.88 3.05 18.56
N LEU A 386 18.82 3.03 17.20
CA LEU A 386 17.98 3.96 16.45
C LEU A 386 16.50 3.67 16.65
N ARG A 387 16.10 2.40 16.63
CA ARG A 387 14.72 2.00 16.93
C ARG A 387 14.31 2.45 18.33
N ASP A 388 15.14 2.24 19.34
CA ASP A 388 14.84 2.65 20.72
C ASP A 388 14.80 4.17 20.87
N LYS A 389 15.73 4.90 20.24
CA LYS A 389 15.71 6.36 20.21
C LYS A 389 14.39 6.91 19.67
N TYR A 390 13.92 6.40 18.53
CA TYR A 390 12.67 6.89 17.93
C TYR A 390 11.43 6.41 18.67
N TYR A 391 11.49 5.25 19.33
CA TYR A 391 10.44 4.82 20.26
C TYR A 391 10.24 5.87 21.35
N GLU A 392 11.30 6.29 22.03
CA GLU A 392 11.21 7.31 23.08
C GLU A 392 10.68 8.65 22.55
N VAL A 393 11.17 9.11 21.39
CA VAL A 393 10.70 10.36 20.77
C VAL A 393 9.20 10.31 20.46
N ILE A 394 8.73 9.23 19.85
CA ILE A 394 7.33 9.08 19.45
C ILE A 394 6.44 8.90 20.67
N MET A 395 6.82 8.05 21.61
CA MET A 395 6.00 7.75 22.78
C MET A 395 5.88 8.98 23.71
N ASN A 396 6.95 9.76 23.88
CA ASN A 396 6.88 11.02 24.64
C ASN A 396 5.88 12.01 24.01
N ARG A 397 5.85 12.10 22.68
CA ARG A 397 4.89 12.96 21.97
C ARG A 397 3.47 12.40 22.03
N LEU A 398 3.30 11.11 21.88
CA LEU A 398 2.01 10.43 21.99
C LEU A 398 1.40 10.64 23.39
N GLU A 399 2.17 10.41 24.46
CA GLU A 399 1.74 10.65 25.84
C GLU A 399 1.40 12.12 26.09
N LYS A 400 2.21 13.06 25.56
CA LYS A 400 1.93 14.50 25.66
C LYS A 400 0.61 14.88 25.00
N HIS A 401 0.32 14.38 23.79
CA HIS A 401 -0.89 14.70 23.04
C HIS A 401 -2.15 14.04 23.61
N THR A 402 -2.03 12.85 24.15
CA THR A 402 -3.16 12.12 24.75
C THR A 402 -3.36 12.42 26.22
N ASN A 403 -2.35 12.98 26.89
CA ASN A 403 -2.30 13.14 28.36
C ASN A 403 -2.51 11.79 29.11
N VAL A 404 -2.02 10.70 28.53
CA VAL A 404 -2.12 9.34 29.07
C VAL A 404 -0.73 8.74 29.19
N ALA A 405 -0.38 8.20 30.37
CA ALA A 405 0.83 7.40 30.53
C ALA A 405 0.67 6.07 29.78
N ILE A 406 1.37 5.92 28.67
CA ILE A 406 1.27 4.74 27.78
C ILE A 406 2.48 3.84 27.96
N LYS A 407 3.69 4.37 27.98
CA LYS A 407 4.95 3.60 28.08
C LYS A 407 4.98 2.64 29.27
N ALA A 408 4.50 3.09 30.41
CA ALA A 408 4.46 2.29 31.62
C ALA A 408 3.44 1.12 31.55
N ASN A 409 2.57 1.12 30.56
CA ASN A 409 1.51 0.12 30.35
C ASN A 409 1.72 -0.71 29.08
N VAL A 410 2.87 -0.57 28.41
CA VAL A 410 3.24 -1.43 27.26
C VAL A 410 3.73 -2.77 27.80
N GLU A 411 2.97 -3.83 27.55
CA GLU A 411 3.34 -5.20 27.93
C GLU A 411 3.87 -6.04 26.77
N TYR A 412 3.66 -5.56 25.54
CA TYR A 412 4.21 -6.15 24.33
C TYR A 412 4.74 -5.06 23.39
N ARG A 413 5.95 -5.26 22.87
CA ARG A 413 6.56 -4.40 21.85
C ARG A 413 7.27 -5.26 20.82
N ARG A 414 6.97 -5.02 19.56
CA ARG A 414 7.74 -5.52 18.41
C ARG A 414 8.08 -4.35 17.50
N ASP A 415 9.35 -4.22 17.17
CA ASP A 415 9.84 -3.24 16.20
C ASP A 415 9.95 -3.87 14.82
N TYR A 416 9.70 -3.11 13.76
CA TYR A 416 9.81 -3.56 12.39
C TYR A 416 10.34 -2.44 11.50
N CYS A 417 11.43 -2.68 10.77
CA CYS A 417 12.11 -1.63 10.01
C CYS A 417 12.77 -2.21 8.74
N ILE A 418 13.70 -1.47 8.16
CA ILE A 418 14.39 -1.77 6.88
C ILE A 418 14.93 -3.19 6.80
N ASN A 419 15.59 -3.67 7.86
CA ASN A 419 16.16 -5.03 7.87
C ASN A 419 15.06 -6.10 7.84
N ASP A 420 13.95 -5.85 8.53
CA ASP A 420 12.81 -6.77 8.55
C ASP A 420 12.10 -6.81 7.19
N PHE A 421 11.94 -5.66 6.51
CA PHE A 421 11.42 -5.63 5.15
C PHE A 421 12.33 -6.39 4.16
N LYS A 422 13.65 -6.29 4.32
CA LYS A 422 14.62 -7.08 3.53
C LYS A 422 14.50 -8.55 3.83
N ALA A 423 14.42 -8.93 5.10
CA ALA A 423 14.34 -10.33 5.53
C ALA A 423 13.04 -10.99 5.09
N ASP A 424 11.89 -10.37 5.41
CA ASP A 424 10.57 -10.98 5.18
C ASP A 424 10.13 -10.94 3.72
N TYR A 425 10.47 -9.88 2.98
CA TYR A 425 9.92 -9.66 1.64
C TYR A 425 10.98 -9.58 0.55
N ASN A 426 12.26 -9.77 0.84
CA ASN A 426 13.36 -9.49 -0.08
C ASN A 426 13.27 -8.07 -0.67
N ALA A 427 12.70 -7.12 0.09
CA ALA A 427 12.36 -5.81 -0.39
C ALA A 427 13.60 -5.03 -0.81
N PHE A 428 13.63 -4.57 -2.06
CA PHE A 428 14.73 -3.77 -2.58
C PHE A 428 14.96 -2.53 -1.72
N LYS A 429 16.17 -2.40 -1.14
CA LYS A 429 16.54 -1.34 -0.19
C LYS A 429 15.61 -1.22 1.04
N GLY A 430 14.90 -2.29 1.37
CA GLY A 430 13.96 -2.31 2.49
C GLY A 430 12.77 -1.36 2.31
N ASN A 431 12.36 -1.04 1.07
CA ASN A 431 11.20 -0.21 0.83
C ASN A 431 9.89 -0.87 1.28
N ALA A 432 8.96 -0.09 1.84
CA ALA A 432 7.64 -0.57 2.24
C ALA A 432 6.61 -0.49 1.09
N TYR A 433 6.65 0.57 0.29
CA TYR A 433 5.61 0.90 -0.68
C TYR A 433 5.96 0.58 -2.14
N GLY A 434 7.22 0.52 -2.53
CA GLY A 434 7.64 0.30 -3.91
C GLY A 434 8.20 1.54 -4.60
N LEU A 435 7.80 1.80 -5.86
CA LEU A 435 8.26 2.98 -6.60
C LEU A 435 7.38 4.19 -6.31
N ALA A 436 8.01 5.36 -6.15
CA ALA A 436 7.33 6.64 -6.06
C ALA A 436 6.56 6.95 -7.37
N ASN A 437 5.30 7.39 -7.26
CA ASN A 437 4.44 7.69 -8.40
C ASN A 437 4.68 9.11 -8.94
N THR A 438 5.88 9.36 -9.46
CA THR A 438 6.24 10.61 -10.14
C THR A 438 5.92 10.54 -11.64
N LEU A 439 5.85 11.70 -12.32
CA LEU A 439 5.67 11.74 -13.78
C LEU A 439 6.72 10.93 -14.56
N ARG A 440 7.92 10.76 -14.00
CA ARG A 440 9.03 10.01 -14.63
C ARG A 440 9.00 8.52 -14.33
N GLN A 441 8.09 8.06 -13.47
CA GLN A 441 7.98 6.66 -13.02
C GLN A 441 6.52 6.18 -12.95
N THR A 442 5.64 6.71 -13.80
CA THR A 442 4.24 6.28 -13.87
C THR A 442 3.92 5.59 -15.19
N ALA A 443 2.82 4.87 -15.25
CA ALA A 443 2.31 4.17 -16.41
C ALA A 443 3.38 3.31 -17.12
N ASN A 444 3.60 3.53 -18.43
CA ASN A 444 4.57 2.79 -19.25
C ASN A 444 6.06 3.04 -18.91
N LEU A 445 6.35 3.97 -18.00
CA LEU A 445 7.72 4.23 -17.50
C LEU A 445 8.08 3.35 -16.29
N LYS A 446 7.12 2.62 -15.73
CA LYS A 446 7.39 1.59 -14.72
C LYS A 446 8.05 0.34 -15.33
N PRO A 447 8.73 -0.49 -14.53
CA PRO A 447 9.19 -1.80 -14.96
C PRO A 447 8.05 -2.60 -15.62
N LYS A 448 8.37 -3.26 -16.73
CA LYS A 448 7.39 -3.97 -17.55
C LYS A 448 6.89 -5.24 -16.85
N ILE A 449 5.63 -5.57 -17.01
CA ILE A 449 5.05 -6.83 -16.55
C ILE A 449 5.68 -8.04 -17.26
N THR A 450 6.12 -7.88 -18.51
CA THR A 450 6.75 -8.95 -19.30
C THR A 450 8.26 -9.01 -19.09
N SER A 451 8.82 -10.21 -19.02
CA SER A 451 10.25 -10.49 -18.96
C SER A 451 10.87 -10.62 -20.37
N LYS A 452 12.21 -10.81 -20.45
CA LYS A 452 12.91 -11.36 -21.63
C LYS A 452 12.70 -12.89 -21.71
N LEU A 453 12.49 -13.57 -20.57
CA LEU A 453 12.05 -14.95 -20.54
C LEU A 453 10.58 -15.00 -21.00
N THR A 454 10.29 -15.81 -21.98
CA THR A 454 8.99 -15.77 -22.69
C THR A 454 7.82 -16.28 -21.86
N ASN A 455 8.08 -16.99 -20.76
CA ASN A 455 7.09 -17.55 -19.85
C ASN A 455 7.14 -16.98 -18.44
N LEU A 456 7.80 -15.79 -18.24
CA LEU A 456 7.85 -15.08 -16.97
C LEU A 456 7.11 -13.74 -17.05
N TYR A 457 6.22 -13.53 -16.10
CA TYR A 457 5.45 -12.28 -15.92
C TYR A 457 5.63 -11.77 -14.50
N TYR A 458 5.70 -10.44 -14.33
CA TYR A 458 5.83 -9.81 -13.03
C TYR A 458 4.51 -9.16 -12.61
N CYS A 459 4.24 -9.13 -11.30
CA CYS A 459 3.15 -8.35 -10.73
C CYS A 459 3.58 -7.75 -9.38
N GLY A 460 2.76 -6.83 -8.85
CA GLY A 460 2.99 -6.19 -7.57
C GLY A 460 3.46 -4.74 -7.67
N GLN A 461 3.94 -4.22 -6.55
CA GLN A 461 4.13 -2.78 -6.31
C GLN A 461 5.24 -2.10 -7.13
N LEU A 462 6.21 -2.86 -7.67
CA LEU A 462 7.31 -2.32 -8.47
C LEU A 462 7.02 -2.27 -9.97
N THR A 463 5.83 -2.67 -10.40
CA THR A 463 5.35 -2.57 -11.77
C THR A 463 4.01 -1.84 -11.85
N VAL A 464 3.28 -1.92 -12.95
CA VAL A 464 1.98 -1.27 -13.13
C VAL A 464 0.88 -2.07 -12.40
N PRO A 465 -0.15 -1.36 -11.86
CA PRO A 465 -0.29 0.09 -11.80
C PRO A 465 0.55 0.76 -10.70
N GLY A 466 1.03 0.03 -9.70
CA GLY A 466 1.90 0.53 -8.64
C GLY A 466 1.53 0.06 -7.23
N PRO A 467 1.97 0.78 -6.18
CA PRO A 467 1.71 0.42 -4.79
C PRO A 467 0.26 0.69 -4.36
N GLY A 468 -0.17 0.01 -3.30
CA GLY A 468 -1.50 0.08 -2.70
C GLY A 468 -2.28 -1.22 -2.85
N ILE A 469 -3.36 -1.39 -2.07
CA ILE A 469 -4.16 -2.63 -2.07
C ILE A 469 -4.84 -2.83 -3.44
N PRO A 470 -5.73 -1.94 -3.92
CA PRO A 470 -6.37 -2.12 -5.22
C PRO A 470 -5.36 -2.21 -6.38
N PRO A 471 -4.33 -1.34 -6.46
CA PRO A 471 -3.30 -1.46 -7.49
C PRO A 471 -2.57 -2.81 -7.48
N SER A 472 -2.29 -3.38 -6.32
CA SER A 472 -1.63 -4.69 -6.23
C SER A 472 -2.52 -5.82 -6.76
N LEU A 473 -3.80 -5.85 -6.40
CA LEU A 473 -4.78 -6.80 -6.91
C LEU A 473 -4.87 -6.72 -8.45
N ILE A 474 -5.01 -5.50 -8.96
CA ILE A 474 -5.09 -5.22 -10.40
C ILE A 474 -3.80 -5.61 -11.13
N SER A 475 -2.64 -5.42 -10.52
CA SER A 475 -1.35 -5.87 -11.08
C SER A 475 -1.33 -7.38 -11.33
N GLY A 476 -1.85 -8.17 -10.38
CA GLY A 476 -2.04 -9.60 -10.51
C GLY A 476 -2.98 -9.97 -11.67
N LYS A 477 -4.12 -9.27 -11.75
CA LYS A 477 -5.08 -9.40 -12.84
C LYS A 477 -4.47 -9.13 -14.22
N ILE A 478 -3.71 -8.04 -14.36
CA ILE A 478 -3.05 -7.67 -15.60
C ILE A 478 -2.04 -8.74 -16.01
N ALA A 479 -1.21 -9.21 -15.09
CA ALA A 479 -0.24 -10.27 -15.36
C ALA A 479 -0.91 -11.56 -15.81
N ALA A 480 -1.99 -11.97 -15.17
CA ALA A 480 -2.79 -13.13 -15.56
C ALA A 480 -3.42 -12.96 -16.96
N LYS A 481 -4.02 -11.80 -17.26
CA LYS A 481 -4.59 -11.49 -18.58
C LYS A 481 -3.54 -11.51 -19.70
N ILE A 482 -2.32 -11.00 -19.44
CA ILE A 482 -1.23 -11.03 -20.43
C ILE A 482 -0.74 -12.47 -20.65
N LEU A 483 -0.55 -13.24 -19.57
CA LEU A 483 -0.19 -14.66 -19.66
C LEU A 483 -1.19 -15.41 -20.55
N MET A 484 -2.48 -15.26 -20.29
CA MET A 484 -3.55 -15.95 -21.06
C MET A 484 -3.55 -15.61 -22.55
N LYS A 485 -3.13 -14.39 -22.93
CA LYS A 485 -3.05 -13.97 -24.35
C LYS A 485 -1.84 -14.57 -25.06
N ASN A 486 -0.81 -14.97 -24.33
CA ASN A 486 0.46 -15.45 -24.89
C ASN A 486 0.58 -16.98 -24.88
N VAL A 487 -0.38 -17.67 -24.30
CA VAL A 487 -0.47 -19.13 -24.16
C VAL A 487 -1.69 -19.69 -24.91
#